data_99d56993e3df976b77e864536beec7cc
#
_entry.id   99d56993e3df976b77e864536beec7cc
#
_cell.length_a   1.000
_cell.length_b   1.000
_cell.length_c   1.000
_cell.angle_alpha   90.00
_cell.angle_beta   90.00
_cell.angle_gamma   90.00
#
_symmetry.space_group_name_H-M   'P 1'
#
loop_
_entity.id
_entity.type
_entity.pdbx_description
1 polymer ?
#
loop_
_entity_poly.entity_id
_entity_poly.type
_entity_poly.pdbx_seq_one_letter_code
_entity_poly.pdbx_strand_id
1 'polypeptide(L)'
;MEAVEKSTLLRDEIIMELLVLLKQNSMPQEANHTFELCAYIDSLEKKLDAMTEELTNVKQHLKDMQEDTVLNNLKVQVQAASERLQERCNIMKEQLFVVKDNIKSKATDIVVEAKKKGKAALNKISELFDVKDKLMGIRAHVKESQKEVLATIAKIDAFGSGMREANQKIANTFRTFTDKETVDYSHSEKKWSKTEMVKKPWIAKQKILEGMELRLDVAIDKTENLARDVEIDRMMNKFDSFMENVHTDQVVSMVAEPDSQYGAEVFEDYKRVKGDCETVLETSYSIFKNDGKSR
;
A
#
# COMPACT_ATOMS: atom_id res chain seq x y z
N MET A 1 27.43 -3.49 -18.74
CA MET A 1 26.51 -2.77 -17.87
C MET A 1 26.17 -3.72 -16.72
N GLU A 2 26.83 -3.57 -15.59
CA GLU A 2 26.50 -4.34 -14.39
C GLU A 2 25.08 -3.96 -13.97
N ALA A 3 24.22 -4.97 -13.86
CA ALA A 3 22.91 -4.80 -13.24
C ALA A 3 23.17 -4.40 -11.78
N VAL A 4 22.95 -3.13 -11.46
CA VAL A 4 22.90 -2.66 -10.07
C VAL A 4 21.84 -3.52 -9.40
N GLU A 5 22.27 -4.49 -8.62
CA GLU A 5 21.38 -5.35 -7.84
C GLU A 5 20.57 -4.41 -6.95
N LYS A 6 19.30 -4.21 -7.28
CA LYS A 6 18.39 -3.36 -6.52
C LYS A 6 18.29 -3.93 -5.11
N SER A 7 19.07 -3.40 -4.17
CA SER A 7 19.04 -3.85 -2.79
C SER A 7 17.66 -3.56 -2.22
N THR A 8 16.99 -4.59 -1.75
CA THR A 8 15.74 -4.46 -1.01
C THR A 8 16.02 -3.77 0.33
N LEU A 9 15.05 -3.02 0.88
CA LEU A 9 15.18 -2.38 2.19
C LEU A 9 15.51 -3.40 3.28
N LEU A 10 14.90 -4.59 3.22
CA LEU A 10 15.13 -5.65 4.20
C LEU A 10 16.53 -6.29 4.12
N ARG A 11 17.31 -6.04 3.06
CA ARG A 11 18.71 -6.48 2.92
C ARG A 11 19.71 -5.35 3.16
N ASP A 12 19.22 -4.15 3.43
CA ASP A 12 20.07 -3.00 3.72
C ASP A 12 20.67 -3.13 5.11
N GLU A 13 22.00 -2.99 5.22
CA GLU A 13 22.74 -3.17 6.48
C GLU A 13 22.25 -2.21 7.57
N ILE A 14 21.94 -0.97 7.22
CA ILE A 14 21.48 0.04 8.17
C ILE A 14 20.10 -0.29 8.72
N ILE A 15 19.18 -0.76 7.85
CA ILE A 15 17.84 -1.20 8.26
C ILE A 15 17.96 -2.41 9.20
N MET A 16 18.80 -3.39 8.85
CA MET A 16 19.03 -4.55 9.70
C MET A 16 19.65 -4.17 11.05
N GLU A 17 20.61 -3.25 11.06
CA GLU A 17 21.21 -2.74 12.29
C GLU A 17 20.17 -2.01 13.16
N LEU A 18 19.32 -1.16 12.56
CA LEU A 18 18.23 -0.49 13.26
C LEU A 18 17.27 -1.49 13.92
N LEU A 19 16.84 -2.54 13.19
CA LEU A 19 15.97 -3.58 13.73
C LEU A 19 16.60 -4.32 14.93
N VAL A 20 17.91 -4.57 14.89
CA VAL A 20 18.65 -5.18 15.98
C VAL A 20 18.70 -4.23 17.19
N LEU A 21 19.00 -2.95 16.97
CA LEU A 21 19.06 -1.95 18.05
C LEU A 21 17.71 -1.77 18.74
N LEU A 22 16.60 -1.73 17.97
CA LEU A 22 15.25 -1.65 18.54
C LEU A 22 14.94 -2.85 19.44
N LYS A 23 15.24 -4.07 18.97
CA LYS A 23 15.01 -5.30 19.76
C LYS A 23 15.86 -5.33 21.04
N GLN A 24 17.13 -4.93 20.96
CA GLN A 24 18.07 -4.88 22.12
C GLN A 24 17.63 -3.84 23.16
N ASN A 25 16.94 -2.79 22.76
CA ASN A 25 16.47 -1.73 23.65
C ASN A 25 15.01 -1.92 24.12
N SER A 26 14.48 -3.14 24.03
CA SER A 26 13.11 -3.49 24.46
C SER A 26 12.02 -2.73 23.70
N MET A 27 12.20 -2.54 22.39
CA MET A 27 11.26 -1.92 21.44
C MET A 27 10.87 -2.93 20.34
N PRO A 28 10.29 -4.11 20.69
CA PRO A 28 10.00 -5.15 19.71
C PRO A 28 8.82 -4.79 18.78
N GLN A 29 7.89 -3.97 19.23
CA GLN A 29 6.75 -3.53 18.42
C GLN A 29 7.21 -2.62 17.27
N GLU A 30 8.03 -1.63 17.59
CA GLU A 30 8.62 -0.71 16.62
C GLU A 30 9.51 -1.46 15.62
N ALA A 31 10.27 -2.45 16.09
CA ALA A 31 11.06 -3.30 15.22
C ALA A 31 10.17 -4.08 14.23
N ASN A 32 9.06 -4.66 14.70
CA ASN A 32 8.13 -5.37 13.85
C ASN A 32 7.43 -4.45 12.84
N HIS A 33 6.97 -3.28 13.27
CA HIS A 33 6.33 -2.30 12.39
C HIS A 33 7.30 -1.79 11.32
N THR A 34 8.56 -1.49 11.71
CA THR A 34 9.61 -1.11 10.76
C THR A 34 9.88 -2.22 9.73
N PHE A 35 10.01 -3.47 10.19
CA PHE A 35 10.20 -4.63 9.32
C PHE A 35 9.04 -4.80 8.33
N GLU A 36 7.80 -4.74 8.81
CA GLU A 36 6.60 -4.88 7.97
C GLU A 36 6.51 -3.75 6.94
N LEU A 37 6.74 -2.49 7.33
CA LEU A 37 6.74 -1.37 6.39
C LEU A 37 7.77 -1.57 5.28
N CYS A 38 9.01 -1.94 5.62
CA CYS A 38 10.05 -2.24 4.64
C CYS A 38 9.64 -3.39 3.70
N ALA A 39 9.02 -4.46 4.25
CA ALA A 39 8.52 -5.59 3.46
C ALA A 39 7.43 -5.18 2.47
N TYR A 40 6.49 -4.32 2.88
CA TYR A 40 5.44 -3.81 1.99
C TYR A 40 6.02 -2.94 0.87
N ILE A 41 6.98 -2.07 1.17
CA ILE A 41 7.65 -1.21 0.18
C ILE A 41 8.43 -2.06 -0.84
N ASP A 42 9.20 -3.06 -0.39
CA ASP A 42 9.91 -3.99 -1.27
C ASP A 42 8.93 -4.81 -2.13
N SER A 43 7.76 -5.16 -1.59
CA SER A 43 6.72 -5.85 -2.36
C SER A 43 6.05 -4.95 -3.39
N LEU A 44 5.87 -3.65 -3.11
CA LEU A 44 5.36 -2.68 -4.08
C LEU A 44 6.32 -2.50 -5.25
N GLU A 45 7.63 -2.44 -4.99
CA GLU A 45 8.65 -2.37 -6.03
C GLU A 45 8.56 -3.56 -7.00
N LYS A 46 8.49 -4.79 -6.46
CA LYS A 46 8.33 -6.00 -7.27
C LYS A 46 7.05 -5.97 -8.12
N LYS A 47 5.95 -5.44 -7.59
CA LYS A 47 4.70 -5.31 -8.34
C LYS A 47 4.78 -4.26 -9.44
N LEU A 48 5.47 -3.14 -9.20
CA LEU A 48 5.74 -2.13 -10.24
C LEU A 48 6.63 -2.68 -11.36
N ASP A 49 7.59 -3.53 -11.02
CA ASP A 49 8.42 -4.20 -12.03
C ASP A 49 7.60 -5.20 -12.86
N ALA A 50 6.78 -6.03 -12.21
CA ALA A 50 5.84 -6.93 -12.90
C ALA A 50 4.84 -6.16 -13.80
N MET A 51 4.32 -5.01 -13.34
CA MET A 51 3.46 -4.15 -14.15
C MET A 51 4.18 -3.63 -15.40
N THR A 52 5.45 -3.24 -15.26
CA THR A 52 6.27 -2.76 -16.39
C THR A 52 6.54 -3.89 -17.40
N GLU A 53 6.78 -5.10 -16.92
CA GLU A 53 6.94 -6.29 -17.77
C GLU A 53 5.66 -6.58 -18.55
N GLU A 54 4.50 -6.59 -17.88
CA GLU A 54 3.20 -6.77 -18.55
C GLU A 54 2.89 -5.67 -19.57
N LEU A 55 3.33 -4.43 -19.35
CA LEU A 55 3.21 -3.36 -20.33
C LEU A 55 4.09 -3.60 -21.56
N THR A 56 5.26 -4.18 -21.37
CA THR A 56 6.14 -4.58 -22.47
C THR A 56 5.52 -5.71 -23.28
N ASN A 57 4.93 -6.72 -22.61
CA ASN A 57 4.21 -7.82 -23.27
C ASN A 57 3.05 -7.31 -24.12
N VAL A 58 2.28 -6.31 -23.63
CA VAL A 58 1.21 -5.69 -24.44
C VAL A 58 1.78 -5.04 -25.69
N LYS A 59 2.87 -4.28 -25.58
CA LYS A 59 3.50 -3.63 -26.74
C LYS A 59 3.94 -4.65 -27.79
N GLN A 60 4.50 -5.78 -27.35
CA GLN A 60 4.89 -6.86 -28.26
C GLN A 60 3.66 -7.50 -28.93
N HIS A 61 2.62 -7.85 -28.17
CA HIS A 61 1.40 -8.40 -28.74
C HIS A 61 0.74 -7.44 -29.73
N LEU A 62 0.72 -6.14 -29.48
CA LEU A 62 0.20 -5.14 -30.42
C LEU A 62 1.05 -5.04 -31.70
N LYS A 63 2.34 -5.25 -31.59
CA LYS A 63 3.25 -5.29 -32.74
C LYS A 63 3.00 -6.52 -33.60
N ASP A 64 2.82 -7.68 -32.99
CA ASP A 64 2.57 -8.94 -33.67
C ASP A 64 1.21 -8.95 -34.40
N MET A 65 0.27 -8.08 -33.97
CA MET A 65 -1.04 -7.87 -34.60
C MET A 65 -1.00 -6.82 -35.74
N GLN A 66 0.13 -6.46 -36.27
CA GLN A 66 0.33 -5.31 -37.16
C GLN A 66 -0.39 -5.44 -38.54
N GLU A 67 -0.72 -6.64 -38.95
CA GLU A 67 -1.30 -6.91 -40.27
C GLU A 67 -2.84 -6.92 -40.30
N ASP A 68 -3.51 -6.77 -39.15
CA ASP A 68 -4.97 -6.88 -39.09
C ASP A 68 -5.66 -5.50 -39.13
N THR A 69 -6.07 -5.08 -40.29
CA THR A 69 -6.72 -3.78 -40.51
C THR A 69 -7.99 -3.58 -39.68
N VAL A 70 -8.72 -4.66 -39.39
CA VAL A 70 -9.95 -4.63 -38.58
C VAL A 70 -9.70 -4.25 -37.13
N LEU A 71 -8.54 -4.63 -36.62
CA LEU A 71 -8.11 -4.37 -35.23
C LEU A 71 -7.42 -3.01 -35.04
N ASN A 72 -7.20 -2.26 -36.12
CA ASN A 72 -6.36 -1.06 -36.05
C ASN A 72 -6.87 -0.01 -35.05
N ASN A 73 -8.19 0.25 -35.02
CA ASN A 73 -8.78 1.19 -34.07
C ASN A 73 -8.65 0.70 -32.60
N LEU A 74 -8.86 -0.58 -32.36
CA LEU A 74 -8.66 -1.17 -31.03
C LEU A 74 -7.19 -1.07 -30.62
N LYS A 75 -6.28 -1.38 -31.53
CA LYS A 75 -4.83 -1.30 -31.32
C LYS A 75 -4.41 0.10 -30.90
N VAL A 76 -4.82 1.16 -31.57
CA VAL A 76 -4.51 2.55 -31.23
C VAL A 76 -5.00 2.91 -29.83
N GLN A 77 -6.22 2.52 -29.46
CA GLN A 77 -6.78 2.79 -28.14
C GLN A 77 -6.04 2.04 -27.04
N VAL A 78 -5.71 0.76 -27.25
CA VAL A 78 -4.98 -0.08 -26.29
C VAL A 78 -3.54 0.40 -26.15
N GLN A 79 -2.92 0.83 -27.23
CA GLN A 79 -1.57 1.42 -27.20
C GLN A 79 -1.54 2.71 -26.39
N ALA A 80 -2.47 3.65 -26.64
CA ALA A 80 -2.58 4.90 -25.91
C ALA A 80 -2.81 4.66 -24.39
N ALA A 81 -3.65 3.68 -24.04
CA ALA A 81 -3.86 3.30 -22.63
C ALA A 81 -2.58 2.70 -22.03
N SER A 82 -1.84 1.89 -22.79
CA SER A 82 -0.56 1.30 -22.35
C SER A 82 0.49 2.38 -22.08
N GLU A 83 0.57 3.41 -22.92
CA GLU A 83 1.49 4.52 -22.76
C GLU A 83 1.18 5.35 -21.49
N ARG A 84 -0.10 5.69 -21.26
CA ARG A 84 -0.51 6.37 -20.02
C ARG A 84 -0.22 5.56 -18.77
N LEU A 85 -0.45 4.25 -18.79
CA LEU A 85 -0.10 3.39 -17.68
C LEU A 85 1.42 3.32 -17.46
N GLN A 86 2.21 3.29 -18.53
CA GLN A 86 3.67 3.29 -18.42
C GLN A 86 4.18 4.57 -17.75
N GLU A 87 3.63 5.72 -18.12
CA GLU A 87 3.97 7.00 -17.49
C GLU A 87 3.63 6.99 -16.00
N ARG A 88 2.43 6.53 -15.62
CA ARG A 88 2.06 6.40 -14.21
C ARG A 88 2.94 5.41 -13.45
N CYS A 89 3.34 4.29 -14.07
CA CYS A 89 4.29 3.37 -13.47
C CYS A 89 5.63 4.03 -13.20
N ASN A 90 6.12 4.86 -14.11
CA ASN A 90 7.38 5.58 -13.92
C ASN A 90 7.25 6.58 -12.74
N ILE A 91 6.18 7.36 -12.69
CA ILE A 91 5.91 8.27 -11.57
C ILE A 91 5.87 7.51 -10.23
N MET A 92 5.15 6.39 -10.17
CA MET A 92 5.08 5.56 -8.96
C MET A 92 6.45 5.00 -8.56
N LYS A 93 7.28 4.60 -9.52
CA LYS A 93 8.66 4.13 -9.27
C LYS A 93 9.52 5.25 -8.67
N GLU A 94 9.45 6.44 -9.22
CA GLU A 94 10.16 7.62 -8.70
C GLU A 94 9.71 7.96 -7.28
N GLN A 95 8.41 7.99 -7.03
CA GLN A 95 7.88 8.23 -5.68
C GLN A 95 8.32 7.15 -4.69
N LEU A 96 8.30 5.87 -5.11
CA LEU A 96 8.73 4.76 -4.27
C LEU A 96 10.23 4.81 -3.98
N PHE A 97 11.05 5.22 -4.96
CA PHE A 97 12.47 5.46 -4.76
C PHE A 97 12.72 6.52 -3.69
N VAL A 98 11.99 7.64 -3.74
CA VAL A 98 12.08 8.70 -2.73
C VAL A 98 11.63 8.21 -1.34
N VAL A 99 10.60 7.35 -1.26
CA VAL A 99 10.20 6.72 0.01
C VAL A 99 11.33 5.85 0.57
N LYS A 100 11.94 5.00 -0.26
CA LYS A 100 13.06 4.13 0.15
C LYS A 100 14.26 4.94 0.62
N ASP A 101 14.62 5.99 -0.11
CA ASP A 101 15.74 6.86 0.24
C ASP A 101 15.50 7.60 1.56
N ASN A 102 14.32 8.13 1.78
CA ASN A 102 13.94 8.77 3.04
C ASN A 102 14.05 7.79 4.23
N ILE A 103 13.55 6.57 4.08
CA ILE A 103 13.63 5.55 5.14
C ILE A 103 15.10 5.24 5.45
N LYS A 104 15.94 5.02 4.44
CA LYS A 104 17.37 4.74 4.64
C LYS A 104 18.10 5.90 5.31
N SER A 105 17.88 7.12 4.84
CA SER A 105 18.50 8.31 5.40
C SER A 105 18.15 8.47 6.88
N LYS A 106 16.86 8.43 7.21
CA LYS A 106 16.40 8.54 8.61
C LYS A 106 16.85 7.37 9.48
N ALA A 107 16.86 6.15 8.95
CA ALA A 107 17.41 4.99 9.65
C ALA A 107 18.91 5.19 9.98
N THR A 108 19.68 5.73 9.03
CA THR A 108 21.10 6.05 9.25
C THR A 108 21.27 7.06 10.40
N ASP A 109 20.49 8.14 10.38
CA ASP A 109 20.56 9.17 11.42
C ASP A 109 20.21 8.58 12.80
N ILE A 110 19.17 7.77 12.89
CA ILE A 110 18.74 7.12 14.13
C ILE A 110 19.82 6.16 14.65
N VAL A 111 20.40 5.32 13.79
CA VAL A 111 21.46 4.37 14.16
C VAL A 111 22.71 5.12 14.66
N VAL A 112 23.13 6.16 13.94
CA VAL A 112 24.29 6.97 14.34
C VAL A 112 24.05 7.68 15.68
N GLU A 113 22.85 8.25 15.87
CA GLU A 113 22.51 8.89 17.17
C GLU A 113 22.37 7.86 18.30
N ALA A 114 21.80 6.68 18.03
CA ALA A 114 21.66 5.63 19.05
C ALA A 114 23.02 5.11 19.53
N LYS A 115 24.01 5.01 18.65
CA LYS A 115 25.40 4.68 19.02
C LYS A 115 26.03 5.74 19.91
N LYS A 116 25.62 7.01 19.81
CA LYS A 116 26.18 8.12 20.60
C LYS A 116 25.39 8.40 21.88
N LYS A 117 24.06 8.33 21.83
CA LYS A 117 23.15 8.78 22.92
C LYS A 117 22.36 7.63 23.56
N GLY A 118 22.54 6.40 23.08
CA GLY A 118 21.79 5.23 23.56
C GLY A 118 20.29 5.25 23.20
N LYS A 119 19.48 4.62 24.05
CA LYS A 119 18.03 4.40 23.84
C LYS A 119 17.24 5.68 23.52
N ALA A 120 17.64 6.83 24.09
CA ALA A 120 16.90 8.09 23.88
C ALA A 120 16.82 8.51 22.38
N ALA A 121 17.79 8.11 21.56
CA ALA A 121 17.78 8.40 20.15
C ALA A 121 16.77 7.53 19.36
N LEU A 122 16.44 6.33 19.84
CA LEU A 122 15.48 5.44 19.22
C LEU A 122 14.04 5.96 19.29
N ASN A 123 13.75 6.91 20.21
CA ASN A 123 12.45 7.57 20.25
C ASN A 123 12.12 8.40 18.98
N LYS A 124 13.12 8.61 18.11
CA LYS A 124 12.95 9.24 16.80
C LYS A 124 12.44 8.27 15.73
N ILE A 125 12.19 7.00 16.07
CA ILE A 125 11.72 5.99 15.12
C ILE A 125 10.45 6.42 14.38
N SER A 126 9.60 7.24 15.01
CA SER A 126 8.43 7.82 14.37
C SER A 126 8.74 8.64 13.11
N GLU A 127 9.93 9.24 13.03
CA GLU A 127 10.33 10.03 11.86
C GLU A 127 10.55 9.16 10.61
N LEU A 128 10.83 7.84 10.78
CA LEU A 128 10.90 6.88 9.67
C LEU A 128 9.56 6.76 8.93
N PHE A 129 8.46 7.02 9.59
CA PHE A 129 7.11 6.83 9.09
C PHE A 129 6.50 8.08 8.47
N ASP A 130 7.26 9.18 8.39
CA ASP A 130 6.89 10.40 7.66
C ASP A 130 6.95 10.21 6.12
N VAL A 131 6.45 9.06 5.69
CA VAL A 131 6.33 8.67 4.27
C VAL A 131 4.86 8.51 3.85
N LYS A 132 3.92 8.73 4.77
CA LYS A 132 2.49 8.53 4.56
C LYS A 132 1.97 9.28 3.34
N ASP A 133 2.25 10.57 3.22
CA ASP A 133 1.74 11.40 2.12
C ASP A 133 2.25 10.91 0.76
N LYS A 134 3.48 10.41 0.71
CA LYS A 134 4.05 9.81 -0.50
C LYS A 134 3.37 8.49 -0.85
N LEU A 135 3.11 7.64 0.13
CA LEU A 135 2.36 6.39 -0.06
C LEU A 135 0.92 6.67 -0.50
N MET A 136 0.27 7.70 0.03
CA MET A 136 -1.06 8.15 -0.43
C MET A 136 -1.01 8.64 -1.88
N GLY A 137 0.04 9.35 -2.28
CA GLY A 137 0.28 9.74 -3.67
C GLY A 137 0.37 8.53 -4.61
N ILE A 138 1.18 7.53 -4.26
CA ILE A 138 1.28 6.27 -5.01
C ILE A 138 -0.08 5.58 -5.09
N ARG A 139 -0.83 5.51 -3.97
CA ARG A 139 -2.19 4.94 -3.93
C ARG A 139 -3.15 5.63 -4.89
N ALA A 140 -3.10 6.97 -5.00
CA ALA A 140 -3.93 7.72 -5.94
C ALA A 140 -3.60 7.32 -7.39
N HIS A 141 -2.32 7.18 -7.75
CA HIS A 141 -1.91 6.71 -9.07
C HIS A 141 -2.33 5.26 -9.33
N VAL A 142 -2.30 4.37 -8.33
CA VAL A 142 -2.79 2.99 -8.45
C VAL A 142 -4.29 3.00 -8.78
N LYS A 143 -5.10 3.75 -8.03
CA LYS A 143 -6.56 3.85 -8.26
C LYS A 143 -6.89 4.40 -9.63
N GLU A 144 -6.17 5.40 -10.09
CA GLU A 144 -6.36 5.95 -11.43
C GLU A 144 -5.95 4.95 -12.52
N SER A 145 -4.89 4.18 -12.29
CA SER A 145 -4.47 3.09 -13.17
C SER A 145 -5.49 1.96 -13.23
N GLN A 146 -6.14 1.62 -12.12
CA GLN A 146 -7.23 0.63 -12.09
C GLN A 146 -8.41 1.07 -12.97
N LYS A 147 -8.82 2.34 -12.87
CA LYS A 147 -9.89 2.89 -13.72
C LYS A 147 -9.53 2.79 -15.20
N GLU A 148 -8.31 3.13 -15.58
CA GLU A 148 -7.83 3.02 -16.96
C GLU A 148 -7.84 1.57 -17.46
N VAL A 149 -7.37 0.62 -16.63
CA VAL A 149 -7.36 -0.81 -16.96
C VAL A 149 -8.78 -1.33 -17.17
N LEU A 150 -9.70 -1.04 -16.25
CA LEU A 150 -11.10 -1.45 -16.35
C LEU A 150 -11.79 -0.86 -17.59
N ALA A 151 -11.57 0.43 -17.85
CA ALA A 151 -12.10 1.08 -19.04
C ALA A 151 -11.56 0.44 -20.34
N THR A 152 -10.29 0.05 -20.35
CA THR A 152 -9.67 -0.61 -21.50
C THR A 152 -10.21 -2.02 -21.70
N ILE A 153 -10.40 -2.79 -20.62
CA ILE A 153 -11.05 -4.12 -20.69
C ILE A 153 -12.45 -3.99 -21.26
N ALA A 154 -13.25 -3.03 -20.78
CA ALA A 154 -14.59 -2.79 -21.29
C ALA A 154 -14.61 -2.44 -22.78
N LYS A 155 -13.67 -1.63 -23.26
CA LYS A 155 -13.52 -1.31 -24.69
C LYS A 155 -13.16 -2.53 -25.52
N ILE A 156 -12.26 -3.39 -25.03
CA ILE A 156 -11.91 -4.65 -25.71
C ILE A 156 -13.14 -5.56 -25.81
N ASP A 157 -13.92 -5.68 -24.73
CA ASP A 157 -15.13 -6.50 -24.70
C ASP A 157 -16.21 -5.95 -25.63
N ALA A 158 -16.44 -4.64 -25.63
CA ALA A 158 -17.40 -3.99 -26.54
C ALA A 158 -17.01 -4.20 -28.01
N PHE A 159 -15.71 -4.05 -28.32
CA PHE A 159 -15.22 -4.32 -29.68
C PHE A 159 -15.44 -5.78 -30.09
N GLY A 160 -15.10 -6.75 -29.21
CA GLY A 160 -15.31 -8.18 -29.46
C GLY A 160 -16.79 -8.53 -29.65
N SER A 161 -17.68 -7.89 -28.92
CA SER A 161 -19.14 -8.07 -29.09
C SER A 161 -19.63 -7.50 -30.41
N GLY A 162 -19.21 -6.29 -30.77
CA GLY A 162 -19.58 -5.68 -32.07
C GLY A 162 -19.09 -6.49 -33.26
N MET A 163 -17.87 -7.04 -33.20
CA MET A 163 -17.32 -7.91 -34.24
C MET A 163 -18.10 -9.22 -34.38
N ARG A 164 -18.54 -9.82 -33.25
CA ARG A 164 -19.40 -11.01 -33.31
C ARG A 164 -20.73 -10.70 -34.00
N GLU A 165 -21.38 -9.62 -33.59
CA GLU A 165 -22.65 -9.20 -34.18
C GLU A 165 -22.54 -8.92 -35.70
N ALA A 166 -21.47 -8.23 -36.12
CA ALA A 166 -21.19 -7.99 -37.51
C ALA A 166 -20.99 -9.30 -38.29
N ASN A 167 -20.18 -10.23 -37.76
CA ASN A 167 -19.97 -11.53 -38.40
C ASN A 167 -21.24 -12.38 -38.48
N GLN A 168 -22.12 -12.32 -37.48
CA GLN A 168 -23.42 -12.98 -37.48
C GLN A 168 -24.35 -12.41 -38.56
N LYS A 169 -24.39 -11.08 -38.66
CA LYS A 169 -25.17 -10.40 -39.73
C LYS A 169 -24.68 -10.78 -41.11
N ILE A 170 -23.38 -10.78 -41.34
CA ILE A 170 -22.75 -11.19 -42.59
C ILE A 170 -23.09 -12.66 -42.90
N ALA A 171 -22.90 -13.57 -41.93
CA ALA A 171 -23.19 -14.98 -42.08
C ALA A 171 -24.67 -15.22 -42.44
N ASN A 172 -25.60 -14.53 -41.76
CA ASN A 172 -27.03 -14.63 -42.05
C ASN A 172 -27.41 -14.04 -43.42
N THR A 173 -26.77 -12.95 -43.84
CA THR A 173 -26.92 -12.40 -45.20
C THR A 173 -26.51 -13.41 -46.26
N PHE A 174 -25.36 -14.09 -46.10
CA PHE A 174 -24.95 -15.16 -47.00
C PHE A 174 -25.91 -16.36 -47.01
N ARG A 175 -26.46 -16.73 -45.85
CA ARG A 175 -27.44 -17.79 -45.71
C ARG A 175 -28.72 -17.44 -46.49
N THR A 176 -29.24 -16.24 -46.28
CA THR A 176 -30.39 -15.74 -47.01
C THR A 176 -30.15 -15.70 -48.55
N PHE A 177 -28.95 -15.27 -48.95
CA PHE A 177 -28.56 -15.25 -50.36
C PHE A 177 -28.45 -16.64 -50.98
N THR A 178 -28.22 -17.67 -50.16
CA THR A 178 -28.16 -19.09 -50.62
C THR A 178 -29.44 -19.88 -50.25
N ASP A 179 -30.56 -19.20 -50.08
CA ASP A 179 -31.88 -19.78 -49.72
C ASP A 179 -31.84 -20.69 -48.45
N LYS A 180 -30.99 -20.37 -47.51
CA LYS A 180 -30.91 -21.06 -46.21
C LYS A 180 -31.55 -20.21 -45.13
N GLU A 181 -32.19 -20.87 -44.17
CA GLU A 181 -32.75 -20.19 -42.99
C GLU A 181 -31.68 -19.44 -42.19
N THR A 182 -32.03 -18.28 -41.67
CA THR A 182 -31.18 -17.52 -40.76
C THR A 182 -30.99 -18.27 -39.42
N VAL A 183 -29.81 -18.18 -38.84
CA VAL A 183 -29.50 -18.82 -37.54
C VAL A 183 -29.42 -17.75 -36.48
N ASP A 184 -30.08 -17.97 -35.36
CA ASP A 184 -29.90 -17.15 -34.16
C ASP A 184 -28.64 -17.61 -33.40
N TYR A 185 -27.65 -16.74 -33.41
CA TYR A 185 -26.39 -16.96 -32.71
C TYR A 185 -26.36 -16.29 -31.32
N SER A 186 -27.50 -15.76 -30.83
CA SER A 186 -27.57 -15.02 -29.54
C SER A 186 -27.07 -15.84 -28.35
N HIS A 187 -27.21 -17.18 -28.42
CA HIS A 187 -26.74 -18.13 -27.40
C HIS A 187 -25.34 -18.70 -27.66
N SER A 188 -24.65 -18.24 -28.70
CA SER A 188 -23.29 -18.72 -28.98
C SER A 188 -22.28 -18.05 -28.07
N GLU A 189 -21.79 -18.76 -27.04
CA GLU A 189 -20.75 -18.29 -26.10
C GLU A 189 -19.34 -18.20 -26.71
N LYS A 190 -19.17 -18.44 -28.01
CA LYS A 190 -17.85 -18.37 -28.64
C LYS A 190 -17.31 -16.95 -28.60
N LYS A 191 -16.42 -16.72 -27.59
CA LYS A 191 -15.65 -15.49 -27.53
C LYS A 191 -14.70 -15.39 -28.72
N TRP A 192 -14.53 -14.19 -29.24
CA TRP A 192 -13.61 -13.97 -30.33
C TRP A 192 -12.16 -14.10 -29.79
N SER A 193 -11.42 -15.12 -30.26
CA SER A 193 -10.12 -15.49 -29.71
C SER A 193 -9.08 -14.35 -29.75
N LYS A 194 -9.17 -13.46 -30.75
CA LYS A 194 -8.26 -12.32 -30.90
C LYS A 194 -8.45 -11.27 -29.80
N THR A 195 -9.71 -10.97 -29.41
CA THR A 195 -9.97 -10.05 -28.30
C THR A 195 -9.57 -10.64 -26.96
N GLU A 196 -9.74 -11.94 -26.77
CA GLU A 196 -9.28 -12.62 -25.55
C GLU A 196 -7.75 -12.57 -25.40
N MET A 197 -6.99 -12.70 -26.49
CA MET A 197 -5.53 -12.54 -26.47
C MET A 197 -5.12 -11.14 -26.01
N VAL A 198 -5.78 -10.10 -26.54
CA VAL A 198 -5.52 -8.69 -26.15
C VAL A 198 -5.94 -8.43 -24.71
N LYS A 199 -7.03 -9.06 -24.24
CA LYS A 199 -7.61 -8.84 -22.91
C LYS A 199 -6.79 -9.45 -21.77
N LYS A 200 -6.18 -10.62 -21.96
CA LYS A 200 -5.44 -11.36 -20.93
C LYS A 200 -4.40 -10.50 -20.19
N PRO A 201 -3.50 -9.76 -20.85
CA PRO A 201 -2.53 -8.92 -20.17
C PRO A 201 -3.17 -7.80 -19.34
N TRP A 202 -4.34 -7.32 -19.74
CA TRP A 202 -5.08 -6.28 -18.99
C TRP A 202 -5.69 -6.83 -17.71
N ILE A 203 -6.20 -8.06 -17.74
CA ILE A 203 -6.67 -8.76 -16.54
C ILE A 203 -5.49 -9.02 -15.58
N ALA A 204 -4.32 -9.39 -16.09
CA ALA A 204 -3.12 -9.54 -15.26
C ALA A 204 -2.75 -8.22 -14.57
N LYS A 205 -2.78 -7.09 -15.30
CA LYS A 205 -2.53 -5.74 -14.74
C LYS A 205 -3.55 -5.36 -13.67
N GLN A 206 -4.82 -5.66 -13.88
CA GLN A 206 -5.86 -5.44 -12.88
C GLN A 206 -5.50 -6.12 -11.55
N LYS A 207 -5.14 -7.40 -11.58
CA LYS A 207 -4.75 -8.17 -10.39
C LYS A 207 -3.49 -7.63 -9.71
N ILE A 208 -2.52 -7.16 -10.49
CA ILE A 208 -1.30 -6.52 -9.94
C ILE A 208 -1.69 -5.24 -9.19
N LEU A 209 -2.51 -4.38 -9.81
CA LEU A 209 -2.95 -3.11 -9.22
C LEU A 209 -3.81 -3.31 -7.96
N GLU A 210 -4.73 -4.29 -7.96
CA GLU A 210 -5.51 -4.67 -6.77
C GLU A 210 -4.58 -5.11 -5.62
N GLY A 211 -3.58 -5.93 -5.94
CA GLY A 211 -2.61 -6.34 -4.95
C GLY A 211 -1.64 -5.21 -4.52
N MET A 212 -1.44 -4.16 -5.31
CA MET A 212 -0.69 -2.96 -4.90
C MET A 212 -1.53 -2.10 -3.96
N GLU A 213 -2.81 -1.87 -4.29
CA GLU A 213 -3.72 -1.09 -3.45
C GLU A 213 -3.81 -1.69 -2.04
N LEU A 214 -4.04 -3.00 -1.93
CA LEU A 214 -4.11 -3.68 -0.64
C LEU A 214 -2.84 -3.47 0.20
N ARG A 215 -1.64 -3.54 -0.43
CA ARG A 215 -0.38 -3.34 0.28
C ARG A 215 -0.16 -1.89 0.69
N LEU A 216 -0.61 -0.94 -0.14
CA LEU A 216 -0.53 0.48 0.18
C LEU A 216 -1.45 0.82 1.34
N ASP A 217 -2.68 0.28 1.37
CA ASP A 217 -3.60 0.46 2.48
C ASP A 217 -2.97 -0.01 3.79
N VAL A 218 -2.43 -1.23 3.81
CA VAL A 218 -1.76 -1.76 5.02
C VAL A 218 -0.52 -0.94 5.38
N ALA A 219 0.29 -0.52 4.42
CA ALA A 219 1.48 0.30 4.70
C ALA A 219 1.10 1.67 5.29
N ILE A 220 0.06 2.31 4.77
CA ILE A 220 -0.46 3.59 5.28
C ILE A 220 -1.00 3.41 6.70
N ASP A 221 -1.83 2.39 6.96
CA ASP A 221 -2.36 2.09 8.29
C ASP A 221 -1.24 1.84 9.30
N LYS A 222 -0.16 1.15 8.88
CA LYS A 222 1.00 0.93 9.76
C LYS A 222 1.73 2.23 10.10
N THR A 223 1.87 3.16 9.15
CA THR A 223 2.48 4.48 9.44
C THR A 223 1.62 5.27 10.43
N GLU A 224 0.30 5.19 10.36
CA GLU A 224 -0.62 5.85 11.28
C GLU A 224 -0.58 5.26 12.69
N ASN A 225 -0.61 3.94 12.79
CA ASN A 225 -0.62 3.24 14.07
C ASN A 225 0.69 3.49 14.82
N LEU A 226 1.82 3.43 14.15
CA LEU A 226 3.11 3.66 14.80
C LEU A 226 3.29 5.10 15.26
N ALA A 227 2.84 6.08 14.47
CA ALA A 227 2.86 7.47 14.89
C ALA A 227 2.04 7.68 16.18
N ARG A 228 0.93 6.96 16.32
CA ARG A 228 0.08 6.97 17.51
C ARG A 228 0.74 6.28 18.70
N ASP A 229 1.35 5.12 18.49
CA ASP A 229 2.01 4.35 19.55
C ASP A 229 3.20 5.13 20.11
N VAL A 230 4.02 5.76 19.28
CA VAL A 230 5.12 6.62 19.71
C VAL A 230 4.63 7.85 20.48
N GLU A 231 3.48 8.42 20.12
CA GLU A 231 2.91 9.55 20.86
C GLU A 231 2.38 9.11 22.23
N ILE A 232 1.77 7.93 22.32
CA ILE A 232 1.35 7.30 23.58
C ILE A 232 2.58 7.04 24.47
N ASP A 233 3.63 6.42 23.94
CA ASP A 233 4.87 6.17 24.68
C ASP A 233 5.53 7.47 25.16
N ARG A 234 5.50 8.52 24.32
CA ARG A 234 6.01 9.85 24.70
C ARG A 234 5.19 10.48 25.82
N MET A 235 3.87 10.31 25.82
CA MET A 235 2.98 10.75 26.90
C MET A 235 3.22 9.94 28.18
N MET A 236 3.35 8.60 28.07
CA MET A 236 3.65 7.73 29.22
C MET A 236 5.00 8.08 29.85
N ASN A 237 6.05 8.24 29.05
CA ASN A 237 7.38 8.65 29.56
C ASN A 237 7.36 10.03 30.22
N LYS A 238 6.58 10.99 29.72
CA LYS A 238 6.37 12.29 30.37
C LYS A 238 5.61 12.14 31.69
N PHE A 239 4.63 11.26 31.72
CA PHE A 239 3.86 10.97 32.92
C PHE A 239 4.72 10.29 33.99
N ASP A 240 5.52 9.29 33.62
CA ASP A 240 6.44 8.59 34.52
C ASP A 240 7.47 9.57 35.11
N SER A 241 8.07 10.44 34.28
CA SER A 241 8.99 11.47 34.75
C SER A 241 8.29 12.54 35.62
N PHE A 242 7.04 12.83 35.40
CA PHE A 242 6.24 13.67 36.26
C PHE A 242 5.99 12.99 37.62
N MET A 243 5.61 11.71 37.61
CA MET A 243 5.37 10.91 38.82
C MET A 243 6.64 10.73 39.64
N GLU A 244 7.81 10.51 39.02
CA GLU A 244 9.12 10.48 39.71
C GLU A 244 9.44 11.82 40.42
N ASN A 245 9.11 12.95 39.76
CA ASN A 245 9.29 14.29 40.35
C ASN A 245 8.28 14.62 41.45
N VAL A 246 7.10 13.97 41.42
CA VAL A 246 6.01 14.12 42.39
C VAL A 246 6.34 13.33 43.70
N HIS A 247 7.19 12.31 43.61
CA HIS A 247 7.60 11.54 44.79
C HIS A 247 8.71 12.23 45.65
N THR A 248 9.18 13.40 45.25
CA THR A 248 10.00 14.24 46.14
C THR A 248 9.10 15.06 47.07
N ASP A 249 9.26 14.90 48.35
CA ASP A 249 8.68 15.44 49.58
C ASP A 249 7.69 16.63 49.59
N GLN A 250 7.50 17.36 48.49
CA GLN A 250 6.61 18.52 48.40
C GLN A 250 5.14 18.20 48.16
N VAL A 251 4.83 17.08 47.51
CA VAL A 251 3.43 16.73 47.19
C VAL A 251 2.77 15.97 48.33
N VAL A 252 3.55 15.25 49.16
CA VAL A 252 3.01 14.63 50.37
C VAL A 252 2.52 15.66 51.35
N SER A 253 3.14 16.86 51.39
CA SER A 253 2.63 17.96 52.25
C SER A 253 1.39 18.68 51.70
N MET A 254 1.18 18.71 50.36
CA MET A 254 0.01 19.31 49.75
C MET A 254 -1.26 18.41 49.79
N VAL A 255 -1.06 17.10 49.79
CA VAL A 255 -2.18 16.13 49.91
C VAL A 255 -2.63 15.90 51.34
N ALA A 256 -1.83 16.31 52.32
CA ALA A 256 -2.12 16.16 53.75
C ALA A 256 -3.01 17.28 54.35
N GLU A 257 -3.34 18.32 53.58
CA GLU A 257 -4.30 19.34 54.01
C GLU A 257 -5.71 19.01 53.46
N PRO A 258 -6.70 18.66 54.34
CA PRO A 258 -8.01 18.14 53.89
C PRO A 258 -8.95 19.20 53.31
N ASP A 259 -8.56 20.45 53.18
CA ASP A 259 -9.42 21.56 52.82
C ASP A 259 -9.09 22.29 51.49
N SER A 260 -8.22 21.74 50.62
CA SER A 260 -7.96 22.41 49.36
C SER A 260 -8.82 21.78 48.23
N GLN A 261 -9.80 22.55 47.79
CA GLN A 261 -10.66 22.25 46.63
C GLN A 261 -9.88 21.93 45.36
N TYR A 262 -8.62 22.34 45.27
CA TYR A 262 -7.68 22.07 44.18
C TYR A 262 -7.15 20.63 44.14
N GLY A 263 -6.96 20.00 45.29
CA GLY A 263 -6.46 18.62 45.38
C GLY A 263 -7.48 17.58 44.90
N ALA A 264 -8.77 17.85 45.09
CA ALA A 264 -9.87 16.97 44.66
C ALA A 264 -10.03 16.96 43.13
N GLU A 265 -9.92 18.12 42.46
CA GLU A 265 -10.03 18.22 41.00
C GLU A 265 -8.85 17.51 40.30
N VAL A 266 -7.62 17.68 40.78
CA VAL A 266 -6.45 17.03 40.24
C VAL A 266 -6.51 15.51 40.42
N PHE A 267 -7.09 15.02 41.54
CA PHE A 267 -7.23 13.58 41.79
C PHE A 267 -8.38 12.95 40.96
N GLU A 268 -9.46 13.69 40.70
CA GLU A 268 -10.54 13.22 39.82
C GLU A 268 -10.09 13.23 38.34
N ASP A 269 -9.34 14.22 37.88
CA ASP A 269 -8.73 14.23 36.55
C ASP A 269 -7.72 13.11 36.38
N TYR A 270 -6.93 12.79 37.41
CA TYR A 270 -6.05 11.63 37.43
C TYR A 270 -6.80 10.31 37.27
N LYS A 271 -7.91 10.11 38.00
CA LYS A 271 -8.75 8.91 37.88
C LYS A 271 -9.37 8.79 36.48
N ARG A 272 -9.77 9.92 35.89
CA ARG A 272 -10.37 9.97 34.56
C ARG A 272 -9.34 9.59 33.49
N VAL A 273 -8.15 10.18 33.52
CA VAL A 273 -7.07 9.88 32.58
C VAL A 273 -6.58 8.44 32.72
N LYS A 274 -6.47 7.91 33.96
CA LYS A 274 -6.11 6.51 34.19
C LYS A 274 -7.19 5.55 33.70
N GLY A 275 -8.48 5.85 33.92
CA GLY A 275 -9.61 5.06 33.43
C GLY A 275 -9.68 5.03 31.89
N ASP A 276 -9.42 6.16 31.25
CA ASP A 276 -9.39 6.26 29.78
C ASP A 276 -8.20 5.51 29.18
N CYS A 277 -7.02 5.51 29.84
CA CYS A 277 -5.86 4.72 29.41
C CYS A 277 -6.08 3.20 29.59
N GLU A 278 -6.68 2.77 30.70
CA GLU A 278 -7.00 1.35 30.92
C GLU A 278 -8.06 0.84 29.93
N THR A 279 -9.07 1.65 29.61
CA THR A 279 -10.11 1.31 28.61
C THR A 279 -9.54 1.22 27.19
N VAL A 280 -8.59 2.07 26.81
CA VAL A 280 -7.93 2.04 25.51
C VAL A 280 -7.02 0.82 25.42
N LEU A 281 -6.32 0.45 26.49
CA LEU A 281 -5.49 -0.75 26.54
C LEU A 281 -6.34 -2.03 26.48
N GLU A 282 -7.46 -2.12 27.19
CA GLU A 282 -8.36 -3.28 27.15
C GLU A 282 -9.07 -3.42 25.81
N THR A 283 -9.49 -2.33 25.16
CA THR A 283 -10.08 -2.37 23.82
C THR A 283 -9.04 -2.79 22.77
N SER A 284 -7.83 -2.31 22.85
CA SER A 284 -6.74 -2.72 21.96
C SER A 284 -6.41 -4.21 22.12
N TYR A 285 -6.33 -4.70 23.37
CA TYR A 285 -6.09 -6.12 23.65
C TYR A 285 -7.23 -7.04 23.22
N SER A 286 -8.49 -6.58 23.27
CA SER A 286 -9.67 -7.37 22.86
C SER A 286 -9.78 -7.49 21.34
N ILE A 287 -9.37 -6.49 20.59
CA ILE A 287 -9.31 -6.51 19.12
C ILE A 287 -8.27 -7.55 18.65
N PHE A 288 -7.09 -7.59 19.26
CA PHE A 288 -6.04 -8.59 18.94
C PHE A 288 -6.42 -10.03 19.30
N LYS A 289 -7.30 -10.23 20.27
CA LYS A 289 -7.73 -11.60 20.69
C LYS A 289 -8.81 -12.19 19.80
N ASN A 290 -9.58 -11.39 19.08
CA ASN A 290 -10.65 -11.84 18.20
C ASN A 290 -10.18 -12.21 16.79
N ASP A 291 -9.09 -11.66 16.28
CA ASP A 291 -8.55 -11.99 14.97
C ASP A 291 -7.83 -13.36 14.92
N GLY A 292 -7.60 -13.99 16.07
CA GLY A 292 -6.97 -15.31 16.19
C GLY A 292 -7.92 -16.53 16.13
N LYS A 293 -9.23 -16.33 15.98
CA LYS A 293 -10.25 -17.41 16.05
C LYS A 293 -11.19 -17.44 14.84
N SER A 294 -10.73 -17.09 13.66
CA SER A 294 -11.49 -17.37 12.43
C SER A 294 -10.65 -18.27 11.52
N ARG A 295 -10.82 -19.54 11.70
CA ARG A 295 -10.60 -20.61 10.72
C ARG A 295 -11.79 -21.53 10.73
#